data_0bc1db3dd84aec9d22ed34a5a6a75679
#
_entry.id   0bc1db3dd84aec9d22ed34a5a6a75679
#
_cell.length_a   1.000
_cell.length_b   1.000
_cell.length_c   1.000
_cell.angle_alpha   90.00
_cell.angle_beta   90.00
_cell.angle_gamma   90.00
#
_symmetry.space_group_name_H-M   'P 1'
#
loop_
_entity.id
_entity.type
_entity.pdbx_description
1 polymer ?
#
loop_
_entity_poly.entity_id
_entity_poly.type
_entity_poly.pdbx_seq_one_letter_code
_entity_poly.pdbx_strand_id
1 'polypeptide(L)'
;FKAYENVAQAMGGAMSTTGVPEGAPFVTGAQIGDSGTGLHLAIGLLAALHQANRTGQGQYVEVAMMDGVMNLCRVKFRDHQRLTRQELGEYSVPTYQGMGDVPRAGNDSGGGQLGNAIHCRPHGPNDWIYVVVQEAVWEALAKRIGPEVHHPDLATDPDLAKIADRRRHQAKMWGLLGKF
;
A
#
# COMPACT_ATOMS: atom_id res chain seq x y z
N PHE A 1 -14.43 19.07 -16.17
CA PHE A 1 -13.69 19.76 -15.12
C PHE A 1 -12.18 19.70 -15.44
N LYS A 2 -11.49 20.85 -15.40
CA LYS A 2 -10.04 20.87 -15.63
C LYS A 2 -9.32 20.39 -14.37
N ALA A 3 -8.39 19.48 -14.51
CA ALA A 3 -7.58 18.94 -13.41
C ALA A 3 -6.09 18.92 -13.79
N TYR A 4 -5.27 18.93 -12.78
CA TYR A 4 -3.84 18.69 -12.83
C TYR A 4 -3.52 17.52 -11.90
N GLU A 5 -2.30 17.01 -11.94
CA GLU A 5 -1.80 15.88 -11.14
C GLU A 5 -2.35 15.84 -9.71
N ASN A 6 -2.09 16.91 -8.93
CA ASN A 6 -2.46 16.94 -7.51
C ASN A 6 -3.97 17.04 -7.28
N VAL A 7 -4.69 17.71 -8.20
CA VAL A 7 -6.16 17.76 -8.15
C VAL A 7 -6.75 16.39 -8.42
N ALA A 8 -6.19 15.65 -9.39
CA ALA A 8 -6.62 14.28 -9.69
C ALA A 8 -6.34 13.34 -8.51
N GLN A 9 -5.17 13.45 -7.85
CA GLN A 9 -4.84 12.68 -6.65
C GLN A 9 -5.81 12.96 -5.49
N ALA A 10 -6.17 14.22 -5.28
CA ALA A 10 -7.14 14.61 -4.25
C ALA A 10 -8.53 14.02 -4.53
N MET A 11 -9.03 14.18 -5.77
CA MET A 11 -10.36 13.72 -6.16
C MET A 11 -10.46 12.21 -6.31
N GLY A 12 -9.39 11.54 -6.75
CA GLY A 12 -9.33 10.09 -6.95
C GLY A 12 -8.98 9.28 -5.68
N GLY A 13 -8.79 9.94 -4.53
CA GLY A 13 -8.58 9.27 -3.24
C GLY A 13 -7.13 8.90 -2.91
N ALA A 14 -6.17 9.12 -3.81
CA ALA A 14 -4.76 8.81 -3.55
C ALA A 14 -4.20 9.67 -2.41
N MET A 15 -4.47 10.97 -2.44
CA MET A 15 -3.98 11.91 -1.43
C MET A 15 -4.53 11.60 -0.04
N SER A 16 -5.82 11.29 0.08
CA SER A 16 -6.45 11.00 1.37
C SER A 16 -5.92 9.74 2.04
N THR A 17 -5.37 8.81 1.25
CA THR A 17 -4.83 7.52 1.74
C THR A 17 -3.29 7.49 1.80
N THR A 18 -2.61 8.58 1.43
CA THR A 18 -1.15 8.70 1.46
C THR A 18 -0.71 9.61 2.62
N GLY A 19 0.24 9.15 3.41
CA GLY A 19 0.79 9.86 4.55
C GLY A 19 0.74 9.07 5.85
N VAL A 20 1.12 9.70 6.94
CA VAL A 20 1.04 9.09 8.28
C VAL A 20 -0.36 9.29 8.89
N PRO A 21 -0.81 8.41 9.78
CA PRO A 21 -2.17 8.43 10.33
C PRO A 21 -2.60 9.78 10.90
N GLU A 22 -1.76 10.39 11.73
CA GLU A 22 -2.03 11.64 12.44
C GLU A 22 -1.62 12.89 11.65
N GLY A 23 -1.02 12.70 10.46
CA GLY A 23 -0.51 13.78 9.63
C GLY A 23 -1.52 14.31 8.62
N ALA A 24 -1.11 15.35 7.89
CA ALA A 24 -1.84 15.82 6.72
C ALA A 24 -1.80 14.77 5.59
N PRO A 25 -2.77 14.78 4.67
CA PRO A 25 -2.69 14.02 3.42
C PRO A 25 -1.46 14.45 2.60
N PHE A 26 -0.75 13.48 2.00
CA PHE A 26 0.39 13.74 1.14
C PHE A 26 0.07 13.40 -0.32
N VAL A 27 0.67 14.17 -1.23
CA VAL A 27 0.75 13.76 -2.64
C VAL A 27 1.79 12.65 -2.79
N THR A 28 1.57 11.74 -3.71
CA THR A 28 2.61 10.77 -4.10
C THR A 28 3.68 11.48 -4.94
N GLY A 29 4.93 11.04 -4.84
CA GLY A 29 5.99 11.53 -5.74
C GLY A 29 5.83 11.03 -7.18
N ALA A 30 5.05 9.97 -7.40
CA ALA A 30 4.73 9.44 -8.71
C ALA A 30 3.57 10.23 -9.35
N GLN A 31 3.70 10.53 -10.64
CA GLN A 31 2.70 11.24 -11.44
C GLN A 31 1.54 10.30 -11.83
N ILE A 32 0.74 9.89 -10.84
CA ILE A 32 -0.35 8.93 -11.04
C ILE A 32 -1.58 9.54 -11.71
N GLY A 33 -1.79 10.86 -11.54
CA GLY A 33 -2.83 11.60 -12.22
C GLY A 33 -2.51 11.80 -13.70
N ASP A 34 -1.39 12.41 -14.01
CA ASP A 34 -0.99 12.72 -15.41
C ASP A 34 -0.56 11.43 -16.14
N SER A 35 0.53 10.81 -15.72
CA SER A 35 1.10 9.64 -16.40
C SER A 35 0.21 8.41 -16.27
N GLY A 36 -0.42 8.21 -15.10
CA GLY A 36 -1.36 7.11 -14.89
C GLY A 36 -2.57 7.20 -15.83
N THR A 37 -3.17 8.38 -15.98
CA THR A 37 -4.27 8.61 -16.93
C THR A 37 -3.81 8.46 -18.38
N GLY A 38 -2.61 8.96 -18.71
CA GLY A 38 -2.01 8.80 -20.03
C GLY A 38 -1.86 7.34 -20.43
N LEU A 39 -1.44 6.46 -19.52
CA LEU A 39 -1.37 5.02 -19.76
C LEU A 39 -2.75 4.40 -20.01
N HIS A 40 -3.77 4.78 -19.23
CA HIS A 40 -5.15 4.32 -19.47
C HIS A 40 -5.67 4.77 -20.84
N LEU A 41 -5.39 6.02 -21.22
CA LEU A 41 -5.77 6.54 -22.54
C LEU A 41 -5.06 5.78 -23.65
N ALA A 42 -3.77 5.50 -23.52
CA ALA A 42 -3.02 4.72 -24.51
C ALA A 42 -3.60 3.32 -24.70
N ILE A 43 -3.98 2.64 -23.62
CA ILE A 43 -4.67 1.33 -23.70
C ILE A 43 -6.00 1.45 -24.44
N GLY A 44 -6.81 2.45 -24.11
CA GLY A 44 -8.07 2.72 -24.77
C GLY A 44 -7.91 2.99 -26.28
N LEU A 45 -6.92 3.81 -26.66
CA LEU A 45 -6.61 4.11 -28.06
C LEU A 45 -6.15 2.87 -28.82
N LEU A 46 -5.32 2.02 -28.23
CA LEU A 46 -4.87 0.76 -28.86
C LEU A 46 -6.05 -0.20 -29.06
N ALA A 47 -6.95 -0.30 -28.09
CA ALA A 47 -8.15 -1.10 -28.22
C ALA A 47 -9.09 -0.57 -29.33
N ALA A 48 -9.27 0.75 -29.40
CA ALA A 48 -10.07 1.40 -30.44
C ALA A 48 -9.46 1.20 -31.83
N LEU A 49 -8.13 1.31 -31.94
CA LEU A 49 -7.40 1.08 -33.19
C LEU A 49 -7.54 -0.39 -33.64
N HIS A 50 -7.40 -1.33 -32.71
CA HIS A 50 -7.60 -2.75 -33.01
C HIS A 50 -9.02 -3.02 -33.54
N GLN A 51 -10.04 -2.44 -32.90
CA GLN A 51 -11.42 -2.53 -33.39
C GLN A 51 -11.56 -1.92 -34.77
N ALA A 52 -11.04 -0.70 -35.00
CA ALA A 52 -11.14 -0.03 -36.29
C ALA A 52 -10.49 -0.84 -37.42
N ASN A 53 -9.33 -1.45 -37.16
CA ASN A 53 -8.65 -2.31 -38.15
C ASN A 53 -9.45 -3.55 -38.52
N ARG A 54 -10.28 -4.06 -37.60
CA ARG A 54 -11.13 -5.26 -37.85
C ARG A 54 -12.47 -4.95 -38.48
N THR A 55 -13.04 -3.81 -38.12
CA THR A 55 -14.47 -3.49 -38.46
C THR A 55 -14.58 -2.33 -39.45
N GLY A 56 -13.51 -1.56 -39.67
CA GLY A 56 -13.56 -0.32 -40.42
C GLY A 56 -14.21 0.85 -39.66
N GLN A 57 -14.63 0.64 -38.42
CA GLN A 57 -15.33 1.64 -37.60
C GLN A 57 -14.44 2.15 -36.47
N GLY A 58 -14.16 3.45 -36.47
CA GLY A 58 -13.50 4.13 -35.37
C GLY A 58 -14.45 4.46 -34.23
N GLN A 59 -13.89 4.88 -33.10
CA GLN A 59 -14.67 5.33 -31.93
C GLN A 59 -13.95 6.48 -31.20
N TYR A 60 -14.71 7.25 -30.46
CA TYR A 60 -14.19 8.22 -29.52
C TYR A 60 -13.73 7.54 -28.23
N VAL A 61 -12.57 7.93 -27.71
CA VAL A 61 -12.02 7.42 -26.44
C VAL A 61 -11.79 8.60 -25.50
N GLU A 62 -12.35 8.51 -24.31
CA GLU A 62 -12.21 9.51 -23.26
C GLU A 62 -11.79 8.85 -21.94
N VAL A 63 -10.93 9.50 -21.20
CA VAL A 63 -10.50 9.08 -19.87
C VAL A 63 -10.45 10.31 -18.94
N ALA A 64 -11.13 10.23 -17.80
CA ALA A 64 -11.01 11.25 -16.76
C ALA A 64 -9.81 10.95 -15.84
N MET A 65 -9.06 11.99 -15.47
CA MET A 65 -7.90 11.83 -14.57
C MET A 65 -8.30 11.27 -13.20
N MET A 66 -9.45 11.67 -12.67
CA MET A 66 -10.00 11.12 -11.43
C MET A 66 -10.20 9.61 -11.53
N ASP A 67 -10.78 9.11 -12.63
CA ASP A 67 -11.04 7.68 -12.82
C ASP A 67 -9.74 6.89 -12.98
N GLY A 68 -8.75 7.46 -13.65
CA GLY A 68 -7.40 6.89 -13.74
C GLY A 68 -6.77 6.70 -12.38
N VAL A 69 -6.81 7.74 -11.53
CA VAL A 69 -6.30 7.67 -10.15
C VAL A 69 -7.11 6.68 -9.32
N MET A 70 -8.44 6.70 -9.41
CA MET A 70 -9.32 5.75 -8.70
C MET A 70 -8.95 4.30 -9.03
N ASN A 71 -8.72 3.99 -10.30
CA ASN A 71 -8.31 2.64 -10.69
C ASN A 71 -6.97 2.24 -10.08
N LEU A 72 -6.00 3.15 -9.98
CA LEU A 72 -4.72 2.90 -9.32
C LEU A 72 -4.86 2.74 -7.80
N CYS A 73 -5.86 3.38 -7.18
CA CYS A 73 -6.21 3.25 -5.76
C CYS A 73 -7.12 2.05 -5.44
N ARG A 74 -7.33 1.12 -6.36
CA ARG A 74 -8.30 0.01 -6.24
C ARG A 74 -8.19 -0.81 -4.94
N VAL A 75 -7.00 -0.95 -4.38
CA VAL A 75 -6.78 -1.66 -3.11
C VAL A 75 -7.47 -0.92 -1.97
N LYS A 76 -7.40 0.41 -1.95
CA LYS A 76 -8.04 1.25 -0.93
C LYS A 76 -9.57 1.25 -1.06
N PHE A 77 -10.11 1.14 -2.28
CA PHE A 77 -11.55 0.95 -2.46
C PHE A 77 -12.02 -0.42 -1.96
N ARG A 78 -11.24 -1.48 -2.20
CA ARG A 78 -11.51 -2.79 -1.60
C ARG A 78 -11.51 -2.69 -0.07
N ASP A 79 -10.54 -1.99 0.50
CA ASP A 79 -10.44 -1.82 1.95
C ASP A 79 -11.62 -1.01 2.49
N HIS A 80 -12.08 0.01 1.79
CA HIS A 80 -13.31 0.74 2.14
C HIS A 80 -14.54 -0.17 2.17
N GLN A 81 -14.70 -1.06 1.17
CA GLN A 81 -15.78 -2.04 1.17
C GLN A 81 -15.69 -3.03 2.34
N ARG A 82 -14.48 -3.38 2.76
CA ARG A 82 -14.26 -4.25 3.92
C ARG A 82 -14.52 -3.55 5.25
N LEU A 83 -14.20 -2.26 5.36
CA LEU A 83 -14.53 -1.44 6.53
C LEU A 83 -16.04 -1.44 6.81
N THR A 84 -16.86 -1.26 5.78
CA THR A 84 -18.31 -1.26 5.92
C THR A 84 -18.87 -2.61 6.40
N ARG A 85 -18.10 -3.70 6.21
CA ARG A 85 -18.43 -5.05 6.68
C ARG A 85 -17.72 -5.43 7.98
N GLN A 86 -16.99 -4.51 8.59
CA GLN A 86 -16.19 -4.73 9.81
C GLN A 86 -15.10 -5.83 9.65
N GLU A 87 -14.58 -6.02 8.45
CA GLU A 87 -13.63 -7.09 8.12
C GLU A 87 -12.15 -6.63 8.12
N LEU A 88 -11.85 -5.38 8.49
CA LEU A 88 -10.49 -4.84 8.48
C LEU A 88 -9.75 -5.07 9.79
N GLY A 89 -9.30 -6.29 10.01
CA GLY A 89 -8.36 -6.61 11.07
C GLY A 89 -6.88 -6.47 10.71
N GLU A 90 -6.58 -6.03 9.47
CA GLU A 90 -5.22 -6.06 8.92
C GLU A 90 -4.42 -4.80 9.18
N TYR A 91 -5.07 -3.67 9.39
CA TYR A 91 -4.39 -2.44 9.76
C TYR A 91 -4.09 -2.45 11.25
N SER A 92 -2.82 -2.24 11.59
CA SER A 92 -2.34 -2.27 12.97
C SER A 92 -2.67 -1.02 13.77
N VAL A 93 -3.23 0.00 13.14
CA VAL A 93 -3.42 1.29 13.78
C VAL A 93 -4.78 1.34 14.48
N PRO A 94 -4.80 1.46 15.83
CA PRO A 94 -6.03 1.48 16.63
C PRO A 94 -7.01 2.60 16.26
N THR A 95 -6.51 3.68 15.64
CA THR A 95 -7.29 4.84 15.21
C THR A 95 -8.34 4.53 14.15
N TYR A 96 -8.31 3.34 13.56
CA TYR A 96 -9.26 2.95 12.50
C TYR A 96 -10.54 2.32 13.00
N GLN A 97 -10.57 1.92 14.24
CA GLN A 97 -11.81 1.42 14.86
C GLN A 97 -12.76 2.60 15.07
N GLY A 98 -13.76 2.70 14.20
CA GLY A 98 -14.78 3.75 14.26
C GLY A 98 -14.65 4.87 13.23
N MET A 99 -13.64 4.88 12.39
CA MET A 99 -13.57 5.77 11.24
C MET A 99 -14.34 5.15 10.07
N GLY A 100 -15.26 5.91 9.47
CA GLY A 100 -16.01 5.47 8.28
C GLY A 100 -15.17 5.39 7.01
N ASP A 101 -13.87 5.76 7.06
CA ASP A 101 -13.00 5.92 5.91
C ASP A 101 -11.70 5.12 6.00
N VAL A 102 -11.16 4.77 4.85
CA VAL A 102 -9.85 4.12 4.74
C VAL A 102 -8.76 5.12 5.13
N PRO A 103 -7.94 4.76 6.11
CA PRO A 103 -6.99 5.66 6.70
C PRO A 103 -5.69 5.81 5.89
N ARG A 104 -4.92 6.83 6.22
CA ARG A 104 -3.51 6.87 5.95
C ARG A 104 -2.80 5.90 6.90
N ALA A 105 -1.95 5.04 6.36
CA ALA A 105 -1.32 3.98 7.13
C ALA A 105 0.22 4.03 7.08
N GLY A 106 0.78 5.14 6.62
CA GLY A 106 2.23 5.27 6.46
C GLY A 106 2.78 4.17 5.55
N ASN A 107 3.71 3.40 6.09
CA ASN A 107 4.34 2.28 5.38
C ASN A 107 3.60 0.93 5.58
N ASP A 108 2.50 0.90 6.32
CA ASP A 108 1.67 -0.29 6.40
C ASP A 108 0.96 -0.49 5.06
N SER A 109 1.26 -1.60 4.41
CA SER A 109 0.74 -1.86 3.06
C SER A 109 -0.77 -2.05 3.03
N GLY A 110 -1.40 -2.40 4.15
CA GLY A 110 -2.76 -2.92 4.16
C GLY A 110 -2.87 -4.23 3.39
N GLY A 111 -4.09 -4.67 3.17
CA GLY A 111 -4.33 -5.83 2.30
C GLY A 111 -3.88 -7.19 2.84
N GLY A 112 -3.63 -7.26 4.14
CA GLY A 112 -3.29 -8.51 4.82
C GLY A 112 -1.82 -8.92 4.76
N GLN A 113 -0.96 -8.11 4.18
CA GLN A 113 0.48 -8.34 4.18
C GLN A 113 1.14 -7.57 5.32
N LEU A 114 2.01 -8.25 6.08
CA LEU A 114 2.87 -7.59 7.06
C LEU A 114 4.06 -6.97 6.33
N GLY A 115 3.97 -5.69 6.01
CA GLY A 115 5.02 -4.94 5.32
C GLY A 115 5.30 -3.60 6.00
N ASN A 116 6.58 -3.24 6.09
CA ASN A 116 7.02 -1.96 6.62
C ASN A 116 8.37 -1.55 6.05
N ALA A 117 8.67 -0.25 6.10
CA ALA A 117 9.99 0.27 5.83
C ALA A 117 10.84 0.20 7.11
N ILE A 118 12.06 -0.33 6.97
CA ILE A 118 13.03 -0.46 8.07
C ILE A 118 14.24 0.40 7.76
N HIS A 119 14.66 1.19 8.73
CA HIS A 119 15.87 1.99 8.64
C HIS A 119 17.09 1.13 8.95
N CYS A 120 17.96 0.96 7.97
CA CYS A 120 19.11 0.09 8.04
C CYS A 120 20.38 0.87 8.44
N ARG A 121 21.38 0.17 8.97
CA ARG A 121 22.71 0.75 9.18
C ARG A 121 23.34 1.15 7.84
N PRO A 122 24.08 2.25 7.76
CA PRO A 122 24.51 3.17 8.83
C PRO A 122 23.49 4.24 9.26
N HIS A 123 22.23 4.13 8.89
CA HIS A 123 21.14 5.06 9.22
C HIS A 123 21.24 6.42 8.52
N GLY A 124 21.76 6.44 7.31
CA GLY A 124 21.73 7.60 6.44
C GLY A 124 20.29 7.89 5.93
N PRO A 125 20.09 9.03 5.29
CA PRO A 125 18.75 9.48 4.87
C PRO A 125 18.05 8.52 3.87
N ASN A 126 18.84 7.73 3.15
CA ASN A 126 18.33 6.77 2.12
C ASN A 126 18.57 5.30 2.49
N ASP A 127 19.02 5.01 3.71
CA ASP A 127 19.31 3.65 4.17
C ASP A 127 18.03 2.94 4.64
N TRP A 128 17.05 2.81 3.74
CA TRP A 128 15.78 2.18 4.02
C TRP A 128 15.54 0.98 3.12
N ILE A 129 14.98 -0.08 3.68
CA ILE A 129 14.44 -1.22 2.92
C ILE A 129 12.98 -1.40 3.25
N TYR A 130 12.21 -1.87 2.26
CA TYR A 130 10.84 -2.29 2.50
C TYR A 130 10.81 -3.81 2.65
N VAL A 131 10.35 -4.28 3.80
CA VAL A 131 10.33 -5.71 4.14
C VAL A 131 8.88 -6.19 4.21
N VAL A 132 8.60 -7.31 3.55
CA VAL A 132 7.32 -8.02 3.67
C VAL A 132 7.56 -9.36 4.36
N VAL A 133 6.95 -9.55 5.52
CA VAL A 133 7.09 -10.76 6.32
C VAL A 133 5.94 -11.71 6.02
N GLN A 134 6.20 -12.69 5.13
CA GLN A 134 5.25 -13.74 4.81
C GLN A 134 5.44 -14.96 5.73
N GLU A 135 4.37 -15.74 5.90
CA GLU A 135 4.38 -16.94 6.75
C GLU A 135 5.50 -17.93 6.34
N ALA A 136 5.62 -18.17 5.03
CA ALA A 136 6.58 -19.13 4.49
C ALA A 136 8.05 -18.79 4.75
N VAL A 137 8.38 -17.51 4.99
CA VAL A 137 9.77 -17.07 5.19
C VAL A 137 10.09 -16.72 6.64
N TRP A 138 9.09 -16.66 7.50
CA TRP A 138 9.26 -16.18 8.88
C TRP A 138 10.27 -17.00 9.66
N GLU A 139 10.14 -18.31 9.65
CA GLU A 139 11.00 -19.19 10.44
C GLU A 139 12.48 -19.04 10.07
N ALA A 140 12.78 -19.01 8.77
CA ALA A 140 14.15 -18.85 8.27
C ALA A 140 14.70 -17.45 8.63
N LEU A 141 13.89 -16.42 8.45
CA LEU A 141 14.24 -15.04 8.80
C LEU A 141 14.52 -14.92 10.30
N ALA A 142 13.59 -15.38 11.13
CA ALA A 142 13.70 -15.27 12.60
C ALA A 142 14.90 -16.06 13.16
N LYS A 143 15.19 -17.25 12.64
CA LYS A 143 16.40 -18.01 13.01
C LYS A 143 17.68 -17.28 12.64
N ARG A 144 17.67 -16.58 11.48
CA ARG A 144 18.87 -15.85 11.00
C ARG A 144 19.14 -14.58 11.80
N ILE A 145 18.11 -13.80 12.08
CA ILE A 145 18.27 -12.50 12.73
C ILE A 145 18.16 -12.53 14.26
N GLY A 146 17.47 -13.53 14.80
CA GLY A 146 17.22 -13.65 16.25
C GLY A 146 18.46 -13.47 17.12
N PRO A 147 19.56 -14.20 16.86
CA PRO A 147 20.81 -14.03 17.61
C PRO A 147 21.39 -12.62 17.55
N GLU A 148 21.29 -11.95 16.40
CA GLU A 148 21.86 -10.62 16.19
C GLU A 148 21.07 -9.51 16.87
N VAL A 149 19.77 -9.72 17.07
CA VAL A 149 18.89 -8.78 17.79
C VAL A 149 18.73 -9.15 19.28
N HIS A 150 19.60 -10.04 19.79
CA HIS A 150 19.56 -10.54 21.17
C HIS A 150 18.23 -11.22 21.54
N HIS A 151 17.60 -11.90 20.58
CA HIS A 151 16.36 -12.67 20.76
C HIS A 151 16.48 -14.03 20.05
N PRO A 152 17.33 -14.97 20.56
CA PRO A 152 17.65 -16.21 19.85
C PRO A 152 16.42 -17.09 19.59
N ASP A 153 15.39 -17.00 20.44
CA ASP A 153 14.15 -17.77 20.32
C ASP A 153 13.07 -17.07 19.49
N LEU A 154 13.44 -16.07 18.67
CA LEU A 154 12.52 -15.26 17.88
C LEU A 154 11.56 -16.09 17.02
N ALA A 155 12.02 -17.20 16.46
CA ALA A 155 11.20 -18.07 15.62
C ALA A 155 10.07 -18.77 16.39
N THR A 156 10.25 -18.99 17.69
CA THR A 156 9.33 -19.70 18.58
C THR A 156 8.66 -18.77 19.60
N ASP A 157 8.93 -17.47 19.54
CA ASP A 157 8.31 -16.48 20.40
C ASP A 157 6.77 -16.56 20.25
N PRO A 158 6.02 -16.78 21.34
CA PRO A 158 4.57 -16.96 21.29
C PRO A 158 3.81 -15.81 20.64
N ASP A 159 4.34 -14.59 20.78
CA ASP A 159 3.75 -13.39 20.19
C ASP A 159 4.01 -13.27 18.69
N LEU A 160 4.98 -14.04 18.15
CA LEU A 160 5.46 -13.86 16.78
C LEU A 160 5.48 -15.15 15.95
N ALA A 161 5.26 -16.31 16.56
CA ALA A 161 5.39 -17.61 15.88
C ALA A 161 4.39 -17.75 14.72
N LYS A 162 3.16 -17.28 14.88
CA LYS A 162 2.11 -17.36 13.84
C LYS A 162 1.82 -15.98 13.25
N ILE A 163 1.38 -15.96 11.98
CA ILE A 163 1.04 -14.71 11.30
C ILE A 163 -0.04 -13.90 12.04
N ALA A 164 -1.01 -14.55 12.64
CA ALA A 164 -2.07 -13.88 13.40
C ALA A 164 -1.52 -13.16 14.64
N ASP A 165 -0.53 -13.76 15.30
CA ASP A 165 0.11 -13.19 16.48
C ASP A 165 1.07 -12.06 16.07
N ARG A 166 1.83 -12.21 14.99
CA ARG A 166 2.64 -11.13 14.40
C ARG A 166 1.80 -9.91 14.04
N ARG A 167 0.58 -10.11 13.53
CA ARG A 167 -0.33 -9.00 13.24
C ARG A 167 -0.77 -8.25 14.49
N ARG A 168 -0.97 -8.95 15.59
CA ARG A 168 -1.34 -8.33 16.88
C ARG A 168 -0.16 -7.61 17.54
N HIS A 169 1.06 -8.13 17.33
CA HIS A 169 2.27 -7.66 17.97
C HIS A 169 3.26 -7.01 16.97
N GLN A 170 2.72 -6.31 15.97
CA GLN A 170 3.53 -5.69 14.91
C GLN A 170 4.61 -4.76 15.45
N ALA A 171 4.29 -3.93 16.46
CA ALA A 171 5.26 -3.02 17.06
C ALA A 171 6.48 -3.77 17.65
N LYS A 172 6.25 -4.91 18.32
CA LYS A 172 7.32 -5.78 18.82
C LYS A 172 8.15 -6.33 17.67
N MET A 173 7.49 -6.87 16.66
CA MET A 173 8.16 -7.46 15.50
C MET A 173 9.04 -6.44 14.77
N TRP A 174 8.47 -5.29 14.38
CA TRP A 174 9.22 -4.25 13.67
C TRP A 174 10.32 -3.62 14.53
N GLY A 175 10.09 -3.49 15.85
CA GLY A 175 11.12 -3.03 16.79
C GLY A 175 12.31 -4.00 16.92
N LEU A 176 12.11 -5.30 16.73
CA LEU A 176 13.19 -6.28 16.68
C LEU A 176 13.89 -6.27 15.31
N LEU A 177 13.14 -6.32 14.23
CA LEU A 177 13.70 -6.30 12.87
C LEU A 177 14.51 -5.03 12.59
N GLY A 178 14.10 -3.89 13.13
CA GLY A 178 14.82 -2.62 12.97
C GLY A 178 16.14 -2.52 13.74
N LYS A 179 16.48 -3.51 14.59
CA LYS A 179 17.79 -3.57 15.28
C LYS A 179 18.85 -4.31 14.48
N PHE A 180 18.43 -5.09 13.48
CA PHE A 180 19.30 -5.85 12.58
C PHE A 180 19.91 -4.96 11.51
#